data_a4cff209aedab6b92df4691d26ef4342
#
_entry.id   a4cff209aedab6b92df4691d26ef4342
#
_cell.length_a   1.000
_cell.length_b   1.000
_cell.length_c   1.000
_cell.angle_alpha   90.00
_cell.angle_beta   90.00
_cell.angle_gamma   90.00
#
_symmetry.space_group_name_H-M   'P 1'
#
loop_
_entity.id
_entity.type
_entity.pdbx_description
1 polymer ?
#
loop_
_entity_poly.entity_id
_entity_poly.type
_entity_poly.pdbx_seq_one_letter_code
_entity_poly.pdbx_strand_id
1 'polypeptide(L)'
;MPLIAVIDDDPDILDATSLVLTAKGYEVITTDNPDDGYKIVKEKNPDLIILDVMMEEPDDGFFLVQKFRKENIDIPIIMYTSVSKALGLEFAASEIVPVDDFVEKPISSDALLDKVEKLLQLHYKE
;
A
#
# COMPACT_ATOMS: atom_id res chain seq x y z
N MET A 1 6.20 11.46 -13.37
CA MET A 1 6.65 10.37 -12.46
C MET A 1 5.51 9.99 -11.53
N PRO A 2 5.16 8.71 -11.47
CA PRO A 2 4.14 8.29 -10.51
C PRO A 2 4.57 8.54 -9.06
N LEU A 3 3.62 8.93 -8.25
CA LEU A 3 3.81 9.13 -6.83
C LEU A 3 3.23 7.93 -6.07
N ILE A 4 4.04 7.30 -5.23
CA ILE A 4 3.65 6.12 -4.47
C ILE A 4 3.66 6.48 -2.99
N ALA A 5 2.55 6.26 -2.31
CA ALA A 5 2.46 6.43 -0.87
C ALA A 5 2.72 5.09 -0.19
N VAL A 6 3.64 5.05 0.77
CA VAL A 6 3.95 3.85 1.55
C VAL A 6 3.58 4.14 2.99
N ILE A 7 2.66 3.35 3.52
CA ILE A 7 2.12 3.53 4.87
C ILE A 7 2.39 2.27 5.68
N ASP A 8 3.33 2.35 6.62
CA ASP A 8 3.80 1.21 7.41
C ASP A 8 4.45 1.74 8.68
N ASP A 9 4.16 1.14 9.82
CA ASP A 9 4.72 1.62 11.09
C ASP A 9 6.16 1.15 11.35
N ASP A 10 6.70 0.29 10.49
CA ASP A 10 8.07 -0.19 10.60
C ASP A 10 9.02 0.71 9.78
N PRO A 11 9.89 1.49 10.43
CA PRO A 11 10.78 2.40 9.71
C PRO A 11 11.75 1.69 8.77
N ASP A 12 12.15 0.47 9.09
CA ASP A 12 13.03 -0.30 8.21
C ASP A 12 12.33 -0.67 6.91
N ILE A 13 11.05 -1.03 6.99
CA ILE A 13 10.25 -1.33 5.80
C ILE A 13 10.05 -0.06 4.96
N LEU A 14 9.76 1.06 5.60
CA LEU A 14 9.61 2.33 4.89
C LEU A 14 10.88 2.69 4.14
N ASP A 15 12.02 2.58 4.80
CA ASP A 15 13.32 2.91 4.19
C ASP A 15 13.65 1.98 3.03
N ALA A 16 13.49 0.67 3.23
CA ALA A 16 13.82 -0.32 2.20
C ALA A 16 12.91 -0.18 0.98
N THR A 17 11.62 -0.01 1.22
CA THR A 17 10.64 0.13 0.13
C THR A 17 10.86 1.43 -0.63
N SER A 18 11.10 2.52 0.09
CA SER A 18 11.38 3.81 -0.52
C SER A 18 12.62 3.77 -1.40
N LEU A 19 13.69 3.13 -0.92
CA LEU A 19 14.92 3.00 -1.68
C LEU A 19 14.72 2.24 -3.00
N VAL A 20 14.00 1.13 -2.93
CA VAL A 20 13.72 0.31 -4.11
C VAL A 20 12.90 1.09 -5.14
N LEU A 21 11.85 1.76 -4.70
CA LEU A 21 10.96 2.50 -5.59
C LEU A 21 11.64 3.73 -6.18
N THR A 22 12.38 4.46 -5.36
CA THR A 22 13.10 5.65 -5.82
C THR A 22 14.17 5.30 -6.85
N ALA A 23 14.87 4.18 -6.64
CA ALA A 23 15.87 3.71 -7.59
C ALA A 23 15.27 3.41 -8.97
N LYS A 24 13.98 3.10 -9.02
CA LYS A 24 13.27 2.82 -10.27
C LYS A 24 12.68 4.07 -10.91
N GLY A 25 12.83 5.23 -10.29
CA GLY A 25 12.36 6.50 -10.84
C GLY A 25 11.01 6.97 -10.32
N TYR A 26 10.42 6.28 -9.36
CA TYR A 26 9.15 6.72 -8.76
C TYR A 26 9.40 7.76 -7.68
N GLU A 27 8.45 8.67 -7.50
CA GLU A 27 8.42 9.52 -6.33
C GLU A 27 7.75 8.75 -5.19
N VAL A 28 8.27 8.89 -3.97
CA VAL A 28 7.78 8.13 -2.83
C VAL A 28 7.51 9.08 -1.67
N ILE A 29 6.37 8.89 -1.02
CA ILE A 29 6.06 9.59 0.22
C ILE A 29 5.72 8.53 1.27
N THR A 30 6.27 8.66 2.47
CA THR A 30 6.10 7.64 3.51
C THR A 30 5.41 8.22 4.74
N THR A 31 4.61 7.38 5.40
CA THR A 31 4.06 7.70 6.72
C THR A 31 4.10 6.45 7.59
N ASP A 32 4.11 6.66 8.90
CA ASP A 32 4.22 5.56 9.85
C ASP A 32 2.94 5.33 10.66
N ASN A 33 1.85 5.99 10.29
CA ASN A 33 0.59 5.84 11.01
C ASN A 33 -0.61 6.08 10.08
N PRO A 34 -1.79 5.54 10.45
CA PRO A 34 -2.96 5.65 9.57
C PRO A 34 -3.50 7.07 9.41
N ASP A 35 -3.43 7.90 10.45
CA ASP A 35 -3.96 9.26 10.37
C ASP A 35 -3.20 10.11 9.36
N ASP A 36 -1.88 10.08 9.42
CA ASP A 36 -1.04 10.77 8.45
C ASP A 36 -1.16 10.15 7.07
N GLY A 37 -1.32 8.84 6.99
CA GLY A 37 -1.56 8.15 5.73
C GLY A 37 -2.82 8.65 5.04
N TYR A 38 -3.88 8.80 5.79
CA TYR A 38 -5.13 9.33 5.26
C TYR A 38 -4.95 10.76 4.73
N LYS A 39 -4.31 11.62 5.51
CA LYS A 39 -4.06 13.01 5.12
C LYS A 39 -3.23 13.11 3.85
N ILE A 40 -2.17 12.32 3.77
CA ILE A 40 -1.27 12.35 2.61
C ILE A 40 -2.00 11.92 1.34
N VAL A 41 -2.78 10.87 1.42
CA VAL A 41 -3.57 10.41 0.27
C VAL A 41 -4.53 11.48 -0.20
N LYS A 42 -5.20 12.14 0.72
CA LYS A 42 -6.15 13.20 0.38
C LYS A 42 -5.47 14.43 -0.22
N GLU A 43 -4.31 14.81 0.31
CA GLU A 43 -3.60 16.01 -0.11
C GLU A 43 -2.77 15.82 -1.37
N LYS A 44 -2.08 14.69 -1.48
CA LYS A 44 -1.11 14.45 -2.55
C LYS A 44 -1.66 13.63 -3.70
N ASN A 45 -2.77 12.96 -3.49
CA ASN A 45 -3.41 12.16 -4.52
C ASN A 45 -2.42 11.21 -5.23
N PRO A 46 -1.79 10.29 -4.50
CA PRO A 46 -0.79 9.41 -5.10
C PRO A 46 -1.38 8.49 -6.16
N ASP A 47 -0.53 7.94 -6.99
CA ASP A 47 -0.92 7.04 -8.07
C ASP A 47 -1.09 5.60 -7.60
N LEU A 48 -0.48 5.25 -6.47
CA LEU A 48 -0.55 3.92 -5.89
C LEU A 48 -0.25 4.01 -4.40
N ILE A 49 -0.86 3.12 -3.61
CA ILE A 49 -0.66 3.04 -2.16
C ILE A 49 -0.15 1.66 -1.82
N ILE A 50 0.94 1.59 -1.05
CA ILE A 50 1.43 0.36 -0.43
C ILE A 50 1.15 0.49 1.05
N LEU A 51 0.35 -0.41 1.61
CA LEU A 51 -0.24 -0.24 2.92
C LEU A 51 -0.06 -1.49 3.78
N ASP A 52 0.51 -1.32 4.98
CA ASP A 52 0.56 -2.38 5.97
C ASP A 52 -0.81 -2.51 6.65
N VAL A 53 -1.21 -3.74 6.94
CA VAL A 53 -2.49 -4.02 7.59
C VAL A 53 -2.46 -3.64 9.07
N MET A 54 -1.40 -4.07 9.75
CA MET A 54 -1.27 -3.84 11.18
C MET A 54 -0.29 -2.71 11.45
N MET A 55 -0.81 -1.62 11.97
CA MET A 55 0.02 -0.50 12.43
C MET A 55 -0.12 -0.38 13.94
N GLU A 56 -0.75 0.68 14.44
CA GLU A 56 -0.95 0.83 15.88
C GLU A 56 -1.94 -0.20 16.40
N GLU A 57 -3.01 -0.43 15.65
CA GLU A 57 -4.04 -1.43 15.95
C GLU A 57 -4.04 -2.51 14.88
N PRO A 58 -4.49 -3.74 15.22
CA PRO A 58 -4.46 -4.84 14.25
C PRO A 58 -5.24 -4.60 12.95
N ASP A 59 -6.25 -3.75 12.99
CA ASP A 59 -7.15 -3.55 11.86
C ASP A 59 -6.94 -2.22 11.13
N ASP A 60 -5.93 -1.46 11.52
CA ASP A 60 -5.73 -0.10 11.00
C ASP A 60 -5.71 -0.03 9.48
N GLY A 61 -5.01 -0.95 8.83
CA GLY A 61 -4.94 -0.98 7.38
C GLY A 61 -6.30 -1.23 6.73
N PHE A 62 -7.07 -2.14 7.29
CA PHE A 62 -8.41 -2.44 6.78
C PHE A 62 -9.34 -1.25 6.88
N PHE A 63 -9.36 -0.60 8.04
CA PHE A 63 -10.20 0.57 8.24
C PHE A 63 -9.82 1.70 7.29
N LEU A 64 -8.54 1.88 7.07
CA LEU A 64 -8.05 2.91 6.16
C LEU A 64 -8.49 2.65 4.72
N VAL A 65 -8.39 1.41 4.25
CA VAL A 65 -8.86 1.04 2.91
C VAL A 65 -10.36 1.29 2.78
N GLN A 66 -11.13 0.86 3.75
CA GLN A 66 -12.58 1.06 3.73
C GLN A 66 -12.93 2.54 3.69
N LYS A 67 -12.21 3.36 4.45
CA LYS A 67 -12.42 4.80 4.46
C LYS A 67 -12.12 5.43 3.09
N PHE A 68 -11.03 5.01 2.46
CA PHE A 68 -10.70 5.49 1.11
C PHE A 68 -11.80 5.15 0.11
N ARG A 69 -12.24 3.90 0.09
CA ARG A 69 -13.25 3.44 -0.87
C ARG A 69 -14.61 4.10 -0.61
N LYS A 70 -14.95 4.31 0.65
CA LYS A 70 -16.18 5.00 1.03
C LYS A 70 -16.19 6.45 0.55
N GLU A 71 -15.03 7.06 0.46
CA GLU A 71 -14.88 8.43 -0.05
C GLU A 71 -14.62 8.49 -1.55
N ASN A 72 -14.81 7.38 -2.25
CA ASN A 72 -14.63 7.27 -3.71
C ASN A 72 -13.20 7.50 -4.16
N ILE A 73 -12.24 7.12 -3.31
CA ILE A 73 -10.82 7.16 -3.68
C ILE A 73 -10.49 5.81 -4.32
N ASP A 74 -10.25 5.83 -5.63
CA ASP A 74 -10.05 4.62 -6.45
C ASP A 74 -8.58 4.28 -6.71
N ILE A 75 -7.68 4.90 -5.97
CA ILE A 75 -6.24 4.65 -6.13
C ILE A 75 -5.93 3.17 -5.89
N PRO A 76 -5.12 2.53 -6.75
CA PRO A 76 -4.77 1.12 -6.53
C PRO A 76 -3.99 0.94 -5.22
N ILE A 77 -4.34 -0.11 -4.49
CA ILE A 77 -3.76 -0.39 -3.17
C ILE A 77 -3.16 -1.79 -3.17
N ILE A 78 -1.90 -1.88 -2.74
CA ILE A 78 -1.25 -3.15 -2.44
C ILE A 78 -1.19 -3.29 -0.91
N MET A 79 -1.81 -4.33 -0.37
CA MET A 79 -1.67 -4.67 1.04
C MET A 79 -0.38 -5.44 1.23
N TYR A 80 0.56 -4.89 1.98
CA TYR A 80 1.88 -5.47 2.18
C TYR A 80 2.09 -5.80 3.66
N THR A 81 1.99 -7.07 4.02
CA THR A 81 1.98 -7.51 5.41
C THR A 81 2.78 -8.77 5.64
N SER A 82 3.10 -9.09 6.90
CA SER A 82 3.88 -10.28 7.23
C SER A 82 3.08 -11.57 7.04
N VAL A 83 3.79 -12.69 6.85
CA VAL A 83 3.18 -13.99 6.59
C VAL A 83 2.17 -14.39 7.67
N SER A 84 2.53 -14.20 8.94
CA SER A 84 1.64 -14.57 10.05
C SER A 84 0.34 -13.78 10.04
N LYS A 85 0.38 -12.57 9.56
CA LYS A 85 -0.81 -11.73 9.40
C LYS A 85 -1.61 -12.15 8.16
N ALA A 86 -0.91 -12.44 7.07
CA ALA A 86 -1.54 -12.81 5.81
C ALA A 86 -2.41 -14.06 5.91
N LEU A 87 -1.97 -15.07 6.66
CA LEU A 87 -2.73 -16.31 6.82
C LEU A 87 -4.12 -16.08 7.42
N GLY A 88 -4.24 -15.13 8.34
CA GLY A 88 -5.52 -14.80 8.93
C GLY A 88 -6.33 -13.85 8.08
N LEU A 89 -5.68 -13.12 7.17
CA LEU A 89 -6.30 -12.03 6.44
C LEU A 89 -6.78 -12.40 5.04
N GLU A 90 -6.30 -13.49 4.47
CA GLU A 90 -6.72 -13.91 3.13
C GLU A 90 -8.23 -14.08 3.03
N PHE A 91 -8.84 -14.63 4.06
CA PHE A 91 -10.30 -14.83 4.08
C PHE A 91 -11.04 -13.49 4.18
N ALA A 92 -10.54 -12.60 5.00
CA ALA A 92 -11.16 -11.29 5.17
C ALA A 92 -10.96 -10.40 3.96
N ALA A 93 -9.76 -10.39 3.41
CA ALA A 93 -9.41 -9.50 2.31
C ALA A 93 -10.20 -9.79 1.04
N SER A 94 -10.47 -11.07 0.75
CA SER A 94 -11.18 -11.44 -0.47
C SER A 94 -12.65 -11.00 -0.47
N GLU A 95 -13.24 -10.82 0.71
CA GLU A 95 -14.66 -10.51 0.82
C GLU A 95 -14.95 -9.09 1.33
N ILE A 96 -14.07 -8.55 2.15
CA ILE A 96 -14.36 -7.34 2.92
C ILE A 96 -13.53 -6.14 2.47
N VAL A 97 -12.29 -6.37 2.03
CA VAL A 97 -11.35 -5.28 1.78
C VAL A 97 -11.04 -5.16 0.30
N PRO A 98 -11.52 -4.10 -0.37
CA PRO A 98 -11.32 -3.94 -1.82
C PRO A 98 -9.94 -3.38 -2.13
N VAL A 99 -8.93 -4.24 -2.09
CA VAL A 99 -7.57 -3.92 -2.49
C VAL A 99 -7.26 -4.55 -3.83
N ASP A 100 -6.26 -4.00 -4.53
CA ASP A 100 -5.91 -4.47 -5.87
C ASP A 100 -4.94 -5.64 -5.84
N ASP A 101 -4.12 -5.76 -4.81
CA ASP A 101 -3.23 -6.90 -4.64
C ASP A 101 -2.91 -7.08 -3.16
N PHE A 102 -2.48 -8.27 -2.81
CA PHE A 102 -2.16 -8.64 -1.45
C PHE A 102 -0.79 -9.34 -1.47
N VAL A 103 0.19 -8.78 -0.76
CA VAL A 103 1.58 -9.24 -0.82
C VAL A 103 2.08 -9.57 0.58
N GLU A 104 2.73 -10.72 0.72
CA GLU A 104 3.33 -11.14 1.99
C GLU A 104 4.77 -10.65 2.10
N LYS A 105 5.13 -10.17 3.28
CA LYS A 105 6.51 -9.84 3.63
C LYS A 105 7.27 -11.10 4.02
N PRO A 106 8.54 -11.22 3.68
CA PRO A 106 9.29 -10.35 2.80
C PRO A 106 9.07 -10.72 1.34
N ILE A 107 9.07 -9.73 0.46
CA ILE A 107 9.00 -9.94 -0.97
C ILE A 107 10.29 -9.41 -1.58
N SER A 108 10.75 -10.03 -2.67
CA SER A 108 11.93 -9.52 -3.35
C SER A 108 11.64 -8.17 -3.99
N SER A 109 12.69 -7.36 -4.14
CA SER A 109 12.56 -6.04 -4.78
C SER A 109 11.98 -6.16 -6.18
N ASP A 110 12.44 -7.13 -6.95
CA ASP A 110 11.97 -7.35 -8.32
C ASP A 110 10.49 -7.71 -8.37
N ALA A 111 10.04 -8.57 -7.46
CA ALA A 111 8.63 -8.96 -7.41
C ALA A 111 7.73 -7.80 -7.01
N LEU A 112 8.18 -6.98 -6.05
CA LEU A 112 7.41 -5.80 -5.64
C LEU A 112 7.32 -4.78 -6.78
N LEU A 113 8.43 -4.49 -7.44
CA LEU A 113 8.45 -3.56 -8.57
C LEU A 113 7.55 -4.04 -9.70
N ASP A 114 7.52 -5.35 -9.95
CA ASP A 114 6.67 -5.93 -10.98
C ASP A 114 5.19 -5.69 -10.69
N LYS A 115 4.77 -5.87 -9.45
CA LYS A 115 3.38 -5.63 -9.04
C LYS A 115 3.02 -4.15 -9.12
N VAL A 116 3.92 -3.28 -8.68
CA VAL A 116 3.71 -1.84 -8.75
C VAL A 116 3.53 -1.41 -10.21
N GLU A 117 4.42 -1.86 -11.07
CA GLU A 117 4.38 -1.51 -12.48
C GLU A 117 3.09 -1.99 -13.16
N LYS A 118 2.66 -3.21 -12.86
CA LYS A 118 1.43 -3.75 -13.42
C LYS A 118 0.21 -2.93 -13.03
N LEU A 119 0.10 -2.58 -11.77
CA LEU A 119 -1.06 -1.81 -11.30
C LEU A 119 -1.07 -0.41 -11.87
N LEU A 120 0.09 0.23 -11.97
CA LEU A 120 0.19 1.55 -12.57
C LEU A 120 -0.19 1.52 -14.05
N GLN A 121 0.24 0.51 -14.78
CA GLN A 121 -0.11 0.36 -16.20
C GLN A 121 -1.60 0.16 -16.41
N LEU A 122 -2.23 -0.66 -15.58
CA LEU A 122 -3.66 -0.91 -15.68
C LEU A 122 -4.48 0.36 -15.49
N HIS A 123 -4.06 1.22 -14.56
CA HIS A 123 -4.75 2.48 -14.32
C HIS A 123 -4.54 3.51 -15.42
N TYR A 124 -3.35 3.54 -16.00
CA TYR A 124 -3.04 4.53 -17.03
C TYR A 124 -3.51 4.15 -18.43
N LYS A 125 -3.89 2.89 -18.63
CA LYS A 125 -4.36 2.43 -19.94
C LYS A 125 -5.83 2.73 -20.21
N GLU A 126 -6.50 3.23 -19.26
CA GLU A 126 -7.88 3.65 -19.44
C GLU A 126 -7.95 5.07 -19.99
#